data_7ad6727e477ae823756d9c5cefab83e9
#
_entry.id   7ad6727e477ae823756d9c5cefab83e9
#
_cell.length_a   1.000
_cell.length_b   1.000
_cell.length_c   1.000
_cell.angle_alpha   90.00
_cell.angle_beta   90.00
_cell.angle_gamma   90.00
#
_symmetry.space_group_name_H-M   'P 1'
#
loop_
_entity.id
_entity.type
_entity.pdbx_description
1 polymer ?
#
loop_
_entity_poly.entity_id
_entity_poly.type
_entity_poly.pdbx_seq_one_letter_code
_entity_poly.pdbx_strand_id
1 'polypeptide(L)'
;MTEPRLGIVILAAGEARRFGACKQLALLHTKPLLQHVIDAALPLRPTRLVVMTGKYHEDIASAKDQGVVTGAELIHNPDWSSGMSSSIRLGCELLADDCDQLLVLLADQVLVSTSELETLTAQAVDGRSACAGFSETVGPPAVFSRACYPDLLTLNAENGAKKLLTDPAKQVTIVPMKSAGWDIDSKDDLERLSDVSRYIFGN
;
A
#
# COMPACT_ATOMS: atom_id res chain seq x y z
N MET A 1 9.92 -22.15 14.55
CA MET A 1 9.01 -21.02 14.71
C MET A 1 8.16 -20.95 13.46
N THR A 2 6.84 -20.83 13.58
CA THR A 2 5.97 -20.64 12.41
C THR A 2 6.22 -19.26 11.81
N GLU A 3 6.21 -19.16 10.49
CA GLU A 3 6.27 -17.84 9.81
C GLU A 3 5.09 -16.96 10.27
N PRO A 4 5.31 -15.64 10.47
CA PRO A 4 4.23 -14.75 10.87
C PRO A 4 3.18 -14.66 9.76
N ARG A 5 1.90 -14.67 10.15
CA ARG A 5 0.78 -14.51 9.23
C ARG A 5 0.73 -13.05 8.76
N LEU A 6 0.93 -12.84 7.48
CA LEU A 6 0.97 -11.51 6.86
C LEU A 6 -0.41 -11.10 6.35
N GLY A 7 -0.92 -9.96 6.80
CA GLY A 7 -2.03 -9.25 6.18
C GLY A 7 -1.51 -8.11 5.31
N ILE A 8 -2.14 -7.87 4.16
CA ILE A 8 -1.77 -6.76 3.27
C ILE A 8 -2.96 -5.82 3.09
N VAL A 9 -2.71 -4.52 3.27
CA VAL A 9 -3.66 -3.43 3.06
C VAL A 9 -3.12 -2.51 1.97
N ILE A 10 -3.81 -2.44 0.83
CA ILE A 10 -3.49 -1.49 -0.24
C ILE A 10 -4.43 -0.29 -0.12
N LEU A 11 -3.87 0.91 0.06
CA LEU A 11 -4.61 2.15 0.22
C LEU A 11 -4.95 2.73 -1.16
N ALA A 12 -6.22 2.68 -1.53
CA ALA A 12 -6.77 3.10 -2.83
C ALA A 12 -7.98 4.04 -2.68
N ALA A 13 -8.20 4.61 -1.47
CA ALA A 13 -9.42 5.37 -1.15
C ALA A 13 -9.40 6.84 -1.60
N GLY A 14 -8.24 7.37 -1.99
CA GLY A 14 -8.02 8.78 -2.29
C GLY A 14 -8.79 9.30 -3.51
N GLU A 15 -9.11 10.60 -3.49
CA GLU A 15 -9.88 11.29 -4.54
C GLU A 15 -9.08 11.56 -5.84
N ALA A 16 -7.75 11.41 -5.81
CA ALA A 16 -6.87 11.66 -6.97
C ALA A 16 -7.14 13.01 -7.67
N ARG A 17 -7.27 14.11 -6.90
CA ARG A 17 -7.69 15.45 -7.41
C ARG A 17 -6.85 15.95 -8.58
N ARG A 18 -5.52 15.77 -8.52
CA ARG A 18 -4.59 16.20 -9.58
C ARG A 18 -4.70 15.34 -10.84
N PHE A 19 -5.08 14.08 -10.69
CA PHE A 19 -5.28 13.16 -11.79
C PHE A 19 -6.62 13.40 -12.52
N GLY A 20 -7.65 13.86 -11.79
CA GLY A 20 -8.97 14.22 -12.33
C GLY A 20 -9.86 13.03 -12.71
N ALA A 21 -9.48 11.80 -12.37
CA ALA A 21 -10.22 10.57 -12.63
C ALA A 21 -9.82 9.48 -11.63
N CYS A 22 -10.40 8.28 -11.73
CA CYS A 22 -9.99 7.12 -10.95
C CYS A 22 -8.55 6.70 -11.33
N LYS A 23 -7.56 7.27 -10.61
CA LYS A 23 -6.13 7.00 -10.83
C LYS A 23 -5.80 5.51 -10.73
N GLN A 24 -6.45 4.82 -9.83
CA GLN A 24 -6.25 3.40 -9.55
C GLN A 24 -6.49 2.51 -10.78
N LEU A 25 -7.38 2.96 -11.68
CA LEU A 25 -7.72 2.26 -12.93
C LEU A 25 -6.99 2.81 -14.16
N ALA A 26 -6.17 3.86 -14.01
CA ALA A 26 -5.32 4.34 -15.10
C ALA A 26 -4.35 3.25 -15.54
N LEU A 27 -4.11 3.15 -16.85
CA LEU A 27 -3.29 2.08 -17.42
C LEU A 27 -1.84 2.50 -17.54
N LEU A 28 -0.96 1.74 -16.90
CA LEU A 28 0.46 1.72 -17.23
C LEU A 28 0.71 0.51 -18.13
N HIS A 29 1.11 0.74 -19.38
CA HIS A 29 1.11 -0.23 -20.47
C HIS A 29 -0.29 -0.78 -20.74
N THR A 30 -0.72 -1.87 -20.30
CA THR A 30 -2.07 -2.45 -20.51
C THR A 30 -2.76 -2.83 -19.21
N LYS A 31 -2.14 -2.49 -18.06
CA LYS A 31 -2.55 -2.95 -16.75
C LYS A 31 -2.88 -1.75 -15.85
N PRO A 32 -3.99 -1.78 -15.08
CA PRO A 32 -4.30 -0.75 -14.08
C PRO A 32 -3.19 -0.57 -13.06
N LEU A 33 -2.97 0.67 -12.58
CA LEU A 33 -1.97 0.95 -11.54
C LEU A 33 -2.21 0.08 -10.30
N LEU A 34 -3.46 -0.04 -9.85
CA LEU A 34 -3.83 -0.89 -8.73
C LEU A 34 -3.42 -2.35 -8.93
N GLN A 35 -3.62 -2.89 -10.16
CA GLN A 35 -3.26 -4.29 -10.45
C GLN A 35 -1.75 -4.52 -10.43
N HIS A 36 -0.92 -3.52 -10.80
CA HIS A 36 0.53 -3.63 -10.63
C HIS A 36 0.93 -3.85 -9.18
N VAL A 37 0.33 -3.09 -8.25
CA VAL A 37 0.62 -3.21 -6.81
C VAL A 37 0.10 -4.53 -6.24
N ILE A 38 -1.09 -4.98 -6.65
CA ILE A 38 -1.63 -6.30 -6.26
C ILE A 38 -0.69 -7.41 -6.72
N ASP A 39 -0.26 -7.39 -7.99
CA ASP A 39 0.63 -8.41 -8.57
C ASP A 39 2.00 -8.46 -7.86
N ALA A 40 2.53 -7.31 -7.43
CA ALA A 40 3.76 -7.26 -6.66
C ALA A 40 3.60 -7.83 -5.23
N ALA A 41 2.41 -7.72 -4.66
CA ALA A 41 2.10 -8.14 -3.29
C ALA A 41 1.71 -9.63 -3.17
N LEU A 42 1.03 -10.20 -4.16
CA LEU A 42 0.53 -11.59 -4.14
C LEU A 42 1.60 -12.67 -3.89
N PRO A 43 2.83 -12.57 -4.47
CA PRO A 43 3.86 -13.58 -4.23
C PRO A 43 4.33 -13.69 -2.78
N LEU A 44 4.07 -12.68 -1.93
CA LEU A 44 4.32 -12.76 -0.48
C LEU A 44 3.39 -13.74 0.24
N ARG A 45 2.41 -14.33 -0.47
CA ARG A 45 1.43 -15.29 0.06
C ARG A 45 0.72 -14.81 1.33
N PRO A 46 0.10 -13.62 1.30
CA PRO A 46 -0.58 -13.09 2.47
C PRO A 46 -1.74 -13.98 2.89
N THR A 47 -2.03 -14.00 4.21
CA THR A 47 -3.24 -14.62 4.76
C THR A 47 -4.49 -13.94 4.17
N ARG A 48 -4.45 -12.59 4.07
CA ARG A 48 -5.48 -11.79 3.39
C ARG A 48 -4.82 -10.59 2.72
N LEU A 49 -5.31 -10.25 1.52
CA LEU A 49 -4.96 -9.03 0.80
C LEU A 49 -6.25 -8.23 0.55
N VAL A 50 -6.32 -7.03 1.14
CA VAL A 50 -7.47 -6.15 1.03
C VAL A 50 -7.08 -4.82 0.37
N VAL A 51 -7.95 -4.30 -0.49
CA VAL A 51 -7.83 -2.98 -1.09
C VAL A 51 -8.86 -2.06 -0.44
N MET A 52 -8.39 -1.04 0.26
CA MET A 52 -9.24 -0.03 0.89
C MET A 52 -9.66 0.99 -0.15
N THR A 53 -10.91 0.98 -0.54
CA THR A 53 -11.49 1.88 -1.53
C THR A 53 -12.28 3.00 -0.86
N GLY A 54 -12.51 4.09 -1.57
CA GLY A 54 -13.26 5.25 -1.08
C GLY A 54 -14.02 5.94 -2.19
N LYS A 55 -13.54 7.12 -2.65
CA LYS A 55 -14.19 7.94 -3.67
C LYS A 55 -14.64 7.17 -4.93
N TYR A 56 -13.81 6.25 -5.40
CA TYR A 56 -14.01 5.50 -6.65
C TYR A 56 -14.35 4.03 -6.38
N HIS A 57 -15.06 3.74 -5.28
CA HIS A 57 -15.40 2.36 -4.91
C HIS A 57 -16.15 1.63 -6.04
N GLU A 58 -17.19 2.25 -6.58
CA GLU A 58 -18.04 1.64 -7.61
C GLU A 58 -17.27 1.37 -8.91
N ASP A 59 -16.39 2.29 -9.31
CA ASP A 59 -15.55 2.10 -10.51
C ASP A 59 -14.61 0.92 -10.33
N ILE A 60 -13.95 0.80 -9.16
CA ILE A 60 -13.01 -0.29 -8.86
C ILE A 60 -13.76 -1.62 -8.70
N ALA A 61 -14.95 -1.61 -8.08
CA ALA A 61 -15.80 -2.79 -7.95
C ALA A 61 -16.24 -3.30 -9.33
N SER A 62 -16.70 -2.41 -10.22
CA SER A 62 -17.04 -2.75 -11.60
C SER A 62 -15.84 -3.34 -12.35
N ALA A 63 -14.64 -2.77 -12.19
CA ALA A 63 -13.42 -3.30 -12.80
C ALA A 63 -13.07 -4.70 -12.28
N LYS A 64 -13.34 -4.97 -11.00
CA LYS A 64 -13.17 -6.30 -10.40
C LYS A 64 -14.16 -7.31 -10.97
N ASP A 65 -15.44 -6.94 -11.09
CA ASP A 65 -16.49 -7.81 -11.65
C ASP A 65 -16.20 -8.17 -13.11
N GLN A 66 -15.54 -7.27 -13.85
CA GLN A 66 -15.07 -7.48 -15.23
C GLN A 66 -13.76 -8.27 -15.32
N GLY A 67 -13.15 -8.65 -14.20
CA GLY A 67 -11.87 -9.35 -14.18
C GLY A 67 -10.65 -8.48 -14.53
N VAL A 68 -10.79 -7.15 -14.55
CA VAL A 68 -9.70 -6.19 -14.80
C VAL A 68 -8.84 -6.00 -13.55
N VAL A 69 -9.45 -6.06 -12.37
CA VAL A 69 -8.79 -6.07 -11.06
C VAL A 69 -9.07 -7.41 -10.40
N THR A 70 -8.02 -8.14 -10.02
CA THR A 70 -8.12 -9.50 -9.46
C THR A 70 -7.17 -9.73 -8.30
N GLY A 71 -7.36 -10.79 -7.54
CA GLY A 71 -6.40 -11.24 -6.52
C GLY A 71 -6.51 -10.53 -5.16
N ALA A 72 -7.51 -9.65 -4.96
CA ALA A 72 -7.70 -8.93 -3.70
C ALA A 72 -9.18 -8.81 -3.32
N GLU A 73 -9.44 -8.67 -2.02
CA GLU A 73 -10.75 -8.27 -1.50
C GLU A 73 -10.89 -6.74 -1.60
N LEU A 74 -12.07 -6.23 -2.00
CA LEU A 74 -12.36 -4.79 -1.95
C LEU A 74 -13.13 -4.46 -0.68
N ILE A 75 -12.67 -3.48 0.06
CA ILE A 75 -13.31 -2.98 1.27
C ILE A 75 -13.59 -1.48 1.10
N HIS A 76 -14.87 -1.11 1.12
CA HIS A 76 -15.26 0.29 1.08
C HIS A 76 -15.02 0.94 2.46
N ASN A 77 -14.27 2.02 2.48
CA ASN A 77 -14.12 2.86 3.66
C ASN A 77 -15.05 4.08 3.52
N PRO A 78 -16.18 4.14 4.23
CA PRO A 78 -17.10 5.28 4.16
C PRO A 78 -16.46 6.58 4.68
N ASP A 79 -15.49 6.47 5.59
CA ASP A 79 -14.78 7.60 6.20
C ASP A 79 -13.51 8.00 5.44
N TRP A 80 -13.37 7.60 4.17
CA TRP A 80 -12.17 7.86 3.36
C TRP A 80 -11.77 9.33 3.31
N SER A 81 -12.76 10.25 3.35
CA SER A 81 -12.53 11.70 3.30
C SER A 81 -11.83 12.27 4.53
N SER A 82 -11.80 11.53 5.65
CA SER A 82 -11.06 11.91 6.87
C SER A 82 -9.56 11.63 6.77
N GLY A 83 -9.10 11.09 5.65
CA GLY A 83 -7.69 10.88 5.35
C GLY A 83 -7.23 9.42 5.43
N MET A 84 -5.96 9.21 5.07
CA MET A 84 -5.33 7.89 4.95
C MET A 84 -5.40 7.07 6.25
N SER A 85 -5.35 7.74 7.40
CA SER A 85 -5.41 7.10 8.72
C SER A 85 -6.68 6.29 8.94
N SER A 86 -7.83 6.74 8.40
CA SER A 86 -9.10 5.99 8.49
C SER A 86 -9.03 4.65 7.77
N SER A 87 -8.40 4.62 6.59
CA SER A 87 -8.23 3.39 5.81
C SER A 87 -7.25 2.42 6.46
N ILE A 88 -6.16 2.93 7.06
CA ILE A 88 -5.20 2.09 7.80
C ILE A 88 -5.87 1.49 9.04
N ARG A 89 -6.62 2.31 9.81
CA ARG A 89 -7.37 1.84 10.98
C ARG A 89 -8.36 0.74 10.61
N LEU A 90 -9.21 0.97 9.61
CA LEU A 90 -10.18 -0.02 9.17
C LEU A 90 -9.51 -1.31 8.67
N GLY A 91 -8.40 -1.20 7.92
CA GLY A 91 -7.63 -2.37 7.50
C GLY A 91 -7.03 -3.15 8.68
N CYS A 92 -6.54 -2.44 9.71
CA CYS A 92 -6.05 -3.07 10.93
C CYS A 92 -7.19 -3.78 11.69
N GLU A 93 -8.35 -3.15 11.85
CA GLU A 93 -9.54 -3.75 12.49
C GLU A 93 -9.94 -5.06 11.82
N LEU A 94 -9.95 -5.10 10.48
CA LEU A 94 -10.35 -6.26 9.70
C LEU A 94 -9.35 -7.43 9.74
N LEU A 95 -8.07 -7.16 9.95
CA LEU A 95 -7.00 -8.15 9.80
C LEU A 95 -6.33 -8.52 11.14
N ALA A 96 -6.60 -7.78 12.23
CA ALA A 96 -5.89 -7.92 13.49
C ALA A 96 -6.00 -9.33 14.13
N ASP A 97 -7.12 -10.00 13.97
CA ASP A 97 -7.32 -11.33 14.55
C ASP A 97 -6.61 -12.44 13.75
N ASP A 98 -6.49 -12.25 12.44
CA ASP A 98 -5.96 -13.26 11.53
C ASP A 98 -4.47 -13.09 11.23
N CYS A 99 -3.89 -11.90 11.45
CA CYS A 99 -2.54 -11.56 11.01
C CYS A 99 -1.64 -11.13 12.16
N ASP A 100 -0.36 -11.48 12.08
CA ASP A 100 0.67 -11.12 13.05
C ASP A 100 1.47 -9.89 12.59
N GLN A 101 1.44 -9.62 11.28
CA GLN A 101 2.04 -8.46 10.63
C GLN A 101 1.06 -7.85 9.64
N LEU A 102 1.07 -6.52 9.51
CA LEU A 102 0.26 -5.76 8.58
C LEU A 102 1.17 -4.95 7.64
N LEU A 103 1.22 -5.33 6.37
CA LEU A 103 1.91 -4.59 5.31
C LEU A 103 0.94 -3.57 4.71
N VAL A 104 1.29 -2.30 4.79
CA VAL A 104 0.54 -1.18 4.20
C VAL A 104 1.25 -0.71 2.94
N LEU A 105 0.52 -0.70 1.81
CA LEU A 105 0.97 -0.28 0.49
C LEU A 105 0.12 0.88 -0.03
N LEU A 106 0.66 1.69 -0.94
CA LEU A 106 -0.09 2.68 -1.71
C LEU A 106 -0.39 2.16 -3.12
N ALA A 107 -1.60 2.42 -3.61
CA ALA A 107 -2.06 1.94 -4.94
C ALA A 107 -1.35 2.60 -6.14
N ASP A 108 -0.52 3.61 -5.90
CA ASP A 108 0.19 4.41 -6.89
C ASP A 108 1.72 4.23 -6.89
N GLN A 109 2.26 3.42 -5.98
CA GLN A 109 3.68 3.07 -5.92
C GLN A 109 3.99 1.84 -6.79
N VAL A 110 3.71 1.93 -8.08
CA VAL A 110 3.77 0.80 -9.02
C VAL A 110 5.18 0.29 -9.34
N LEU A 111 6.22 1.03 -8.95
CA LEU A 111 7.62 0.63 -9.14
C LEU A 111 8.15 -0.24 -7.99
N VAL A 112 7.41 -0.37 -6.90
CA VAL A 112 7.79 -1.25 -5.79
C VAL A 112 7.67 -2.69 -6.24
N SER A 113 8.79 -3.40 -6.21
CA SER A 113 8.88 -4.79 -6.65
C SER A 113 8.59 -5.79 -5.53
N THR A 114 8.22 -7.01 -5.90
CA THR A 114 8.06 -8.14 -4.95
C THR A 114 9.31 -8.33 -4.10
N SER A 115 10.51 -8.31 -4.69
CA SER A 115 11.77 -8.52 -3.96
C SER A 115 12.05 -7.43 -2.91
N GLU A 116 11.64 -6.18 -3.17
CA GLU A 116 11.74 -5.11 -2.18
C GLU A 116 10.74 -5.31 -1.04
N LEU A 117 9.52 -5.79 -1.34
CA LEU A 117 8.52 -6.13 -0.33
C LEU A 117 8.96 -7.33 0.52
N GLU A 118 9.55 -8.37 -0.07
CA GLU A 118 10.14 -9.50 0.65
C GLU A 118 11.27 -9.04 1.58
N THR A 119 12.16 -8.18 1.08
CA THR A 119 13.23 -7.60 1.89
C THR A 119 12.67 -6.82 3.07
N LEU A 120 11.64 -5.99 2.83
CA LEU A 120 11.00 -5.19 3.86
C LEU A 120 10.33 -6.06 4.94
N THR A 121 9.55 -7.07 4.53
CA THR A 121 8.86 -7.97 5.46
C THR A 121 9.84 -8.79 6.29
N ALA A 122 10.96 -9.21 5.70
CA ALA A 122 12.03 -9.90 6.40
C ALA A 122 12.73 -9.05 7.49
N GLN A 123 12.63 -7.72 7.44
CA GLN A 123 13.15 -6.81 8.47
C GLN A 123 12.20 -6.59 9.65
N ALA A 124 10.94 -6.96 9.51
CA ALA A 124 9.93 -6.87 10.58
C ALA A 124 9.99 -8.08 11.51
N VAL A 125 11.10 -8.27 12.20
CA VAL A 125 11.38 -9.41 13.08
C VAL A 125 11.32 -9.02 14.55
N ASP A 126 11.16 -10.01 15.42
CA ASP A 126 11.17 -9.83 16.89
C ASP A 126 10.16 -8.78 17.40
N GLY A 127 8.99 -8.70 16.75
CA GLY A 127 7.94 -7.76 17.11
C GLY A 127 8.21 -6.30 16.69
N ARG A 128 9.28 -6.04 15.94
CA ARG A 128 9.58 -4.72 15.37
C ARG A 128 8.86 -4.50 14.05
N SER A 129 8.59 -3.25 13.73
CA SER A 129 8.06 -2.81 12.44
C SER A 129 9.19 -2.39 11.50
N ALA A 130 8.91 -2.35 10.20
CA ALA A 130 9.85 -1.85 9.18
C ALA A 130 9.12 -0.94 8.19
N CYS A 131 9.81 0.02 7.60
CA CYS A 131 9.25 0.90 6.58
C CYS A 131 10.26 1.29 5.50
N ALA A 132 9.76 1.72 4.36
CA ALA A 132 10.59 2.28 3.30
C ALA A 132 11.17 3.64 3.70
N GLY A 133 12.46 3.83 3.36
CA GLY A 133 13.17 5.11 3.43
C GLY A 133 13.53 5.60 2.03
N PHE A 134 13.09 6.80 1.66
CA PHE A 134 13.32 7.41 0.36
C PHE A 134 13.31 8.94 0.47
N SER A 135 14.07 9.64 -0.39
CA SER A 135 14.05 11.10 -0.48
C SER A 135 14.08 11.82 0.90
N GLU A 136 14.96 11.36 1.81
CA GLU A 136 15.11 11.88 3.18
C GLU A 136 13.84 11.79 4.07
N THR A 137 12.90 10.93 3.70
CA THR A 137 11.67 10.66 4.46
C THR A 137 11.43 9.16 4.64
N VAL A 138 10.42 8.82 5.42
CA VAL A 138 9.94 7.43 5.58
C VAL A 138 8.44 7.37 5.32
N GLY A 139 7.99 6.20 4.86
CA GLY A 139 6.57 5.97 4.58
C GLY A 139 6.29 4.56 4.07
N PRO A 140 5.10 4.34 3.52
CA PRO A 140 4.79 3.09 2.81
C PRO A 140 5.72 2.85 1.61
N PRO A 141 6.00 1.59 1.32
CA PRO A 141 5.58 0.37 2.02
C PRO A 141 6.04 0.31 3.49
N ALA A 142 5.13 -0.11 4.39
CA ALA A 142 5.45 -0.24 5.79
C ALA A 142 4.83 -1.51 6.38
N VAL A 143 5.61 -2.28 7.13
CA VAL A 143 5.16 -3.47 7.86
C VAL A 143 5.04 -3.11 9.33
N PHE A 144 3.84 -3.22 9.86
CA PHE A 144 3.57 -3.04 11.28
C PHE A 144 3.47 -4.40 11.97
N SER A 145 4.23 -4.60 13.02
CA SER A 145 4.09 -5.76 13.88
C SER A 145 2.80 -5.68 14.70
N ARG A 146 2.33 -6.81 15.20
CA ARG A 146 1.14 -6.89 16.07
C ARG A 146 1.21 -5.96 17.29
N ALA A 147 2.40 -5.70 17.80
CA ALA A 147 2.62 -4.76 18.91
C ALA A 147 2.20 -3.30 18.58
N CYS A 148 2.14 -2.93 17.31
CA CYS A 148 1.70 -1.61 16.85
C CYS A 148 0.19 -1.51 16.61
N TYR A 149 -0.57 -2.62 16.64
CA TYR A 149 -2.01 -2.61 16.33
C TYR A 149 -2.83 -1.69 17.24
N PRO A 150 -2.60 -1.64 18.58
CA PRO A 150 -3.30 -0.68 19.43
C PRO A 150 -3.11 0.78 18.98
N ASP A 151 -1.92 1.13 18.51
CA ASP A 151 -1.65 2.48 18.00
C ASP A 151 -2.33 2.72 16.64
N LEU A 152 -2.31 1.72 15.74
CA LEU A 152 -2.98 1.79 14.44
C LEU A 152 -4.50 1.96 14.57
N LEU A 153 -5.11 1.30 15.56
CA LEU A 153 -6.54 1.38 15.85
C LEU A 153 -6.98 2.75 16.40
N THR A 154 -6.04 3.55 16.90
CA THR A 154 -6.29 4.91 17.40
C THR A 154 -5.89 6.02 16.42
N LEU A 155 -5.44 5.67 15.21
CA LEU A 155 -5.07 6.65 14.19
C LEU A 155 -6.24 7.57 13.82
N ASN A 156 -5.94 8.85 13.65
CA ASN A 156 -6.87 9.88 13.22
C ASN A 156 -6.18 10.88 12.27
N ALA A 157 -6.88 11.92 11.83
CA ALA A 157 -6.35 12.91 10.89
C ALA A 157 -5.11 13.67 11.44
N GLU A 158 -5.02 13.86 12.76
CA GLU A 158 -3.91 14.59 13.42
C GLU A 158 -2.71 13.67 13.67
N ASN A 159 -2.97 12.37 13.93
CA ASN A 159 -1.98 11.35 14.25
C ASN A 159 -1.92 10.31 13.15
N GLY A 160 -1.22 10.65 12.06
CA GLY A 160 -1.02 9.73 10.93
C GLY A 160 0.02 8.64 11.25
N ALA A 161 -0.03 7.53 10.52
CA ALA A 161 0.89 6.40 10.67
C ALA A 161 2.38 6.80 10.57
N LYS A 162 2.70 7.91 9.89
CA LYS A 162 4.07 8.42 9.80
C LYS A 162 4.68 8.73 11.17
N LYS A 163 3.87 9.21 12.13
CA LYS A 163 4.36 9.45 13.52
C LYS A 163 4.83 8.15 14.18
N LEU A 164 4.14 7.04 13.93
CA LEU A 164 4.56 5.72 14.47
C LEU A 164 5.88 5.26 13.83
N LEU A 165 6.07 5.53 12.53
CA LEU A 165 7.28 5.16 11.80
C LEU A 165 8.51 5.99 12.20
N THR A 166 8.30 7.20 12.71
CA THR A 166 9.37 8.13 13.13
C THR A 166 9.57 8.20 14.64
N ASP A 167 8.75 7.48 15.43
CA ASP A 167 8.87 7.43 16.89
C ASP A 167 10.10 6.59 17.30
N PRO A 168 11.14 7.19 17.94
CA PRO A 168 12.32 6.45 18.36
C PRO A 168 12.00 5.30 19.34
N ALA A 169 10.93 5.41 20.11
CA ALA A 169 10.51 4.38 21.06
C ALA A 169 10.00 3.10 20.36
N LYS A 170 9.55 3.19 19.12
CA LYS A 170 9.05 2.05 18.32
C LYS A 170 10.16 1.26 17.63
N GLN A 171 11.38 1.79 17.57
CA GLN A 171 12.56 1.13 16.97
C GLN A 171 12.28 0.54 15.58
N VAL A 172 11.61 1.31 14.71
CA VAL A 172 11.24 0.91 13.35
C VAL A 172 12.50 0.74 12.50
N THR A 173 12.64 -0.38 11.80
CA THR A 173 13.73 -0.59 10.84
C THR A 173 13.44 0.17 9.56
N ILE A 174 14.35 1.05 9.14
CA ILE A 174 14.23 1.79 7.88
C ILE A 174 14.99 1.05 6.79
N VAL A 175 14.29 0.65 5.73
CA VAL A 175 14.86 -0.04 4.57
C VAL A 175 14.97 0.93 3.41
N PRO A 176 16.17 1.23 2.89
CA PRO A 176 16.33 2.09 1.71
C PRO A 176 15.57 1.51 0.52
N MET A 177 14.60 2.27 -0.03
CA MET A 177 13.73 1.84 -1.11
C MET A 177 13.41 3.02 -2.04
N LYS A 178 14.23 3.23 -3.06
CA LYS A 178 14.07 4.36 -3.99
C LYS A 178 12.78 4.29 -4.79
N SER A 179 12.31 3.10 -5.11
CA SER A 179 11.06 2.84 -5.83
C SER A 179 9.84 3.39 -5.10
N ALA A 180 9.85 3.39 -3.76
CA ALA A 180 8.78 3.93 -2.92
C ALA A 180 8.64 5.47 -2.99
N GLY A 181 9.63 6.17 -3.52
CA GLY A 181 9.59 7.62 -3.73
C GLY A 181 8.94 8.05 -5.05
N TRP A 182 8.44 7.11 -5.85
CA TRP A 182 7.81 7.39 -7.14
C TRP A 182 6.29 7.15 -7.08
N ASP A 183 5.56 8.17 -6.64
CA ASP A 183 4.09 8.15 -6.64
C ASP A 183 3.58 8.73 -7.97
N ILE A 184 2.59 8.08 -8.58
CA ILE A 184 1.90 8.62 -9.75
C ILE A 184 0.77 9.51 -9.27
N ASP A 185 0.96 10.82 -9.31
CA ASP A 185 -0.01 11.80 -8.82
C ASP A 185 -0.76 12.52 -9.95
N SER A 186 -0.17 12.55 -11.15
CA SER A 186 -0.70 13.24 -12.32
C SER A 186 -0.62 12.36 -13.57
N LYS A 187 -1.31 12.78 -14.64
CA LYS A 187 -1.19 12.14 -15.95
C LYS A 187 0.23 12.28 -16.52
N ASP A 188 0.88 13.41 -16.28
CA ASP A 188 2.26 13.66 -16.72
C ASP A 188 3.24 12.67 -16.05
N ASP A 189 3.03 12.31 -14.76
CA ASP A 189 3.86 11.31 -14.09
C ASP A 189 3.68 9.94 -14.74
N LEU A 190 2.45 9.58 -15.09
CA LEU A 190 2.14 8.33 -15.78
C LEU A 190 2.78 8.27 -17.19
N GLU A 191 2.72 9.35 -17.96
CA GLU A 191 3.36 9.44 -19.28
C GLU A 191 4.88 9.29 -19.16
N ARG A 192 5.51 10.04 -18.24
CA ARG A 192 6.96 9.94 -17.99
C ARG A 192 7.39 8.53 -17.61
N LEU A 193 6.62 7.86 -16.74
CA LEU A 193 6.93 6.50 -16.35
C LEU A 193 6.75 5.53 -17.51
N SER A 194 5.71 5.69 -18.33
CA SER A 194 5.47 4.88 -19.52
C SER A 194 6.63 4.99 -20.53
N ASP A 195 7.18 6.19 -20.72
CA ASP A 195 8.31 6.40 -21.63
C ASP A 195 9.60 5.78 -21.08
N VAL A 196 9.92 6.00 -19.82
CA VAL A 196 11.12 5.41 -19.18
C VAL A 196 11.08 3.89 -19.20
N SER A 197 9.93 3.30 -18.93
CA SER A 197 9.78 1.84 -18.90
C SER A 197 9.88 1.19 -20.28
N ARG A 198 9.47 1.87 -21.36
CA ARG A 198 9.73 1.43 -22.74
C ARG A 198 11.24 1.33 -23.06
N TYR A 199 12.05 2.24 -22.47
CA TYR A 199 13.52 2.20 -22.64
C TYR A 199 14.19 1.10 -21.84
N ILE A 200 13.65 0.74 -20.67
CA ILE A 200 14.26 -0.23 -19.76
C ILE A 200 13.83 -1.68 -20.07
N PHE A 201 12.57 -1.88 -20.47
CA PHE A 201 11.99 -3.21 -20.66
C PHE A 201 11.75 -3.59 -22.11
N GLY A 202 12.13 -2.75 -23.09
CA GLY A 202 12.07 -2.93 -24.55
C GLY A 202 11.11 -4.00 -25.04
N ASN A 203 10.04 -3.61 -25.74
CA ASN A 203 9.05 -4.49 -26.41
C ASN A 203 9.08 -5.97 -26.08
#